data_bde594ab2001f3d297b927c6ad4b2d43
#
_entry.id   bde594ab2001f3d297b927c6ad4b2d43
#
_cell.length_a   1.000
_cell.length_b   1.000
_cell.length_c   1.000
_cell.angle_alpha   90.00
_cell.angle_beta   90.00
_cell.angle_gamma   90.00
#
_symmetry.space_group_name_H-M   'P 1'
#
loop_
_entity.id
_entity.type
_entity.pdbx_description
1 polymer ?
#
loop_
_entity_poly.entity_id
_entity_poly.type
_entity_poly.pdbx_seq_one_letter_code
_entity_poly.pdbx_strand_id
1 'polypeptide(L)'
;MKIRSTITGHLAAFVAYAIFGFNIIVCKDLTSGNLIPPLGIFTLRSLVAGGLFWIVSLFLPKEKIAPKDYIRIFMASMLGFLTCQVTFLVGIPHITPMDCSILTAMSPIYTMGIAALVIKEPITWQKAGGVAISFAGIIYLIISRVSSTDGVAESTPFGIFMIILNSLSFSMYLGIFKPLISKYSAVTFMKWIFLFSACVSTPLSLKGLIDVEWASIPPIQYAELAYLIICATFVTYFLIPVSQKRIRPTLVSMYSYIQPIIAIAISIAIGMDTLTWQKVFAATMVFCGVIIVSYSRSSRRDFSSDTNFKEDNSSMGPSPE
;
A
#
# COMPACT_ATOMS: atom_id res chain seq x y z
N MET A 1 24.65 -6.34 -15.13
CA MET A 1 24.18 -6.36 -13.73
C MET A 1 22.98 -5.45 -13.47
N LYS A 2 22.92 -4.19 -13.96
CA LYS A 2 21.78 -3.25 -13.78
C LYS A 2 20.44 -3.77 -14.30
N ILE A 3 20.37 -4.35 -15.50
CA ILE A 3 19.12 -4.85 -16.12
C ILE A 3 18.47 -5.96 -15.25
N ARG A 4 19.27 -6.92 -14.79
CA ARG A 4 18.79 -8.02 -13.94
C ARG A 4 18.23 -7.53 -12.60
N SER A 5 18.81 -6.47 -12.04
CA SER A 5 18.34 -5.82 -10.81
C SER A 5 16.99 -5.11 -11.01
N THR A 6 16.79 -4.45 -12.15
CA THR A 6 15.52 -3.75 -12.47
C THR A 6 14.38 -4.77 -12.69
N ILE A 7 14.63 -5.84 -13.43
CA ILE A 7 13.64 -6.92 -13.65
C ILE A 7 13.21 -7.52 -12.31
N THR A 8 14.14 -7.78 -11.39
CA THR A 8 13.80 -8.28 -10.05
C THR A 8 12.92 -7.28 -9.28
N GLY A 9 13.12 -5.97 -9.45
CA GLY A 9 12.28 -4.94 -8.84
C GLY A 9 10.85 -4.96 -9.38
N HIS A 10 10.69 -5.11 -10.69
CA HIS A 10 9.37 -5.22 -11.33
C HIS A 10 8.65 -6.52 -10.94
N LEU A 11 9.36 -7.66 -10.92
CA LEU A 11 8.80 -8.94 -10.53
C LEU A 11 8.35 -8.92 -9.06
N ALA A 12 9.17 -8.34 -8.17
CA ALA A 12 8.82 -8.20 -6.75
C ALA A 12 7.56 -7.35 -6.55
N ALA A 13 7.42 -6.23 -7.29
CA ALA A 13 6.20 -5.42 -7.26
C ALA A 13 4.99 -6.21 -7.78
N PHE A 14 5.14 -6.86 -8.94
CA PHE A 14 4.05 -7.64 -9.54
C PHE A 14 3.52 -8.71 -8.57
N VAL A 15 4.41 -9.54 -8.02
CA VAL A 15 4.01 -10.61 -7.09
C VAL A 15 3.37 -10.02 -5.82
N ALA A 16 3.94 -8.96 -5.25
CA ALA A 16 3.39 -8.33 -4.05
C ALA A 16 1.96 -7.81 -4.27
N TYR A 17 1.72 -7.12 -5.38
CA TYR A 17 0.40 -6.56 -5.68
C TYR A 17 -0.60 -7.63 -6.16
N ALA A 18 -0.14 -8.73 -6.76
CA ALA A 18 -0.97 -9.89 -7.04
C ALA A 18 -1.48 -10.54 -5.75
N ILE A 19 -0.59 -10.74 -4.77
CA ILE A 19 -0.95 -11.23 -3.43
C ILE A 19 -1.93 -10.26 -2.76
N PHE A 20 -1.72 -8.94 -2.85
CA PHE A 20 -2.64 -7.95 -2.28
C PHE A 20 -4.01 -7.97 -2.95
N GLY A 21 -4.11 -8.24 -4.26
CA GLY A 21 -5.39 -8.40 -4.93
C GLY A 21 -6.21 -9.55 -4.37
N PHE A 22 -5.60 -10.71 -4.19
CA PHE A 22 -6.24 -11.87 -3.55
C PHE A 22 -6.55 -11.61 -2.06
N ASN A 23 -5.68 -10.88 -1.36
CA ASN A 23 -5.85 -10.53 0.05
C ASN A 23 -7.15 -9.73 0.32
N ILE A 24 -7.65 -8.95 -0.63
CA ILE A 24 -8.92 -8.23 -0.49
C ILE A 24 -10.06 -9.21 -0.24
N ILE A 25 -10.10 -10.31 -0.99
CA ILE A 25 -11.12 -11.36 -0.86
C ILE A 25 -10.99 -12.08 0.48
N VAL A 26 -9.78 -12.55 0.79
CA VAL A 26 -9.49 -13.28 2.04
C VAL A 26 -9.82 -12.40 3.27
N CYS A 27 -9.42 -11.14 3.28
CA CYS A 27 -9.75 -10.24 4.39
C CYS A 27 -11.25 -9.97 4.49
N LYS A 28 -11.98 -9.88 3.36
CA LYS A 28 -13.44 -9.70 3.36
C LYS A 28 -14.12 -10.90 4.02
N ASP A 29 -13.73 -12.11 3.66
CA ASP A 29 -14.29 -13.33 4.24
C ASP A 29 -13.95 -13.45 5.73
N LEU A 30 -12.67 -13.33 6.07
CA LEU A 30 -12.17 -13.43 7.45
C LEU A 30 -12.81 -12.41 8.41
N THR A 31 -13.14 -11.20 7.93
CA THR A 31 -13.72 -10.15 8.77
C THR A 31 -15.24 -10.11 8.74
N SER A 32 -15.90 -10.77 7.77
CA SER A 32 -17.38 -10.77 7.66
C SER A 32 -18.06 -11.47 8.81
N GLY A 33 -17.43 -12.49 9.40
CA GLY A 33 -17.97 -13.23 10.55
C GLY A 33 -17.82 -12.55 11.91
N ASN A 34 -17.07 -11.45 11.99
CA ASN A 34 -16.72 -10.75 13.25
C ASN A 34 -16.16 -11.66 14.37
N LEU A 35 -15.61 -12.84 14.02
CA LEU A 35 -15.09 -13.81 14.98
C LEU A 35 -13.78 -13.31 15.62
N ILE A 36 -12.94 -12.62 14.84
CA ILE A 36 -11.70 -12.03 15.33
C ILE A 36 -11.76 -10.52 15.10
N PRO A 37 -11.58 -9.69 16.16
CA PRO A 37 -11.59 -8.23 15.99
C PRO A 37 -10.51 -7.75 15.00
N PRO A 38 -10.76 -6.73 14.18
CA PRO A 38 -9.79 -6.21 13.20
C PRO A 38 -8.42 -5.87 13.79
N LEU A 39 -8.40 -5.25 14.97
CA LEU A 39 -7.16 -4.94 15.67
C LEU A 39 -6.45 -6.21 16.17
N GLY A 40 -7.20 -7.27 16.53
CA GLY A 40 -6.67 -8.58 16.88
C GLY A 40 -5.98 -9.25 15.69
N ILE A 41 -6.64 -9.27 14.52
CA ILE A 41 -6.04 -9.76 13.27
C ILE A 41 -4.74 -9.01 12.96
N PHE A 42 -4.75 -7.67 13.08
CA PHE A 42 -3.55 -6.85 12.89
C PHE A 42 -2.42 -7.21 13.86
N THR A 43 -2.75 -7.43 15.12
CA THR A 43 -1.75 -7.78 16.15
C THR A 43 -1.14 -9.14 15.90
N LEU A 44 -1.95 -10.15 15.55
CA LEU A 44 -1.44 -11.48 15.17
C LEU A 44 -0.49 -11.39 13.96
N ARG A 45 -0.86 -10.60 12.94
CA ARG A 45 0.02 -10.34 11.79
C ARG A 45 1.34 -9.70 12.21
N SER A 46 1.28 -8.70 13.10
CA SER A 46 2.46 -7.97 13.57
C SER A 46 3.40 -8.85 14.38
N LEU A 47 2.85 -9.67 15.27
CA LEU A 47 3.63 -10.56 16.13
C LEU A 47 4.28 -11.70 15.31
N VAL A 48 3.48 -12.42 14.51
CA VAL A 48 3.98 -13.60 13.81
C VAL A 48 4.91 -13.21 12.65
N ALA A 49 4.49 -12.29 11.78
CA ALA A 49 5.35 -11.82 10.69
C ALA A 49 6.58 -11.07 11.23
N GLY A 50 6.42 -10.29 12.29
CA GLY A 50 7.55 -9.68 13.00
C GLY A 50 8.53 -10.71 13.52
N GLY A 51 8.05 -11.76 14.19
CA GLY A 51 8.86 -12.90 14.63
C GLY A 51 9.64 -13.55 13.48
N LEU A 52 8.97 -13.77 12.33
CA LEU A 52 9.63 -14.30 11.14
C LEU A 52 10.74 -13.37 10.62
N PHE A 53 10.52 -12.04 10.58
CA PHE A 53 11.58 -11.09 10.21
C PHE A 53 12.74 -11.09 11.19
N TRP A 54 12.49 -11.25 12.50
CA TRP A 54 13.53 -11.38 13.50
C TRP A 54 14.33 -12.67 13.29
N ILE A 55 13.67 -13.83 13.08
CA ILE A 55 14.33 -15.12 12.79
C ILE A 55 15.19 -14.98 11.55
N VAL A 56 14.66 -14.47 10.43
CA VAL A 56 15.45 -14.27 9.19
C VAL A 56 16.62 -13.33 9.42
N SER A 57 16.48 -12.31 10.28
CA SER A 57 17.56 -11.37 10.58
C SER A 57 18.74 -12.01 11.32
N LEU A 58 18.56 -13.17 11.97
CA LEU A 58 19.65 -13.90 12.64
C LEU A 58 20.65 -14.51 11.63
N PHE A 59 20.18 -14.81 10.42
CA PHE A 59 20.97 -15.40 9.35
C PHE A 59 21.59 -14.34 8.42
N LEU A 60 21.35 -13.06 8.67
CA LEU A 60 21.85 -11.96 7.85
C LEU A 60 22.90 -11.13 8.61
N PRO A 61 23.80 -10.43 7.90
CA PRO A 61 24.77 -9.55 8.55
C PRO A 61 24.06 -8.51 9.43
N LYS A 62 24.60 -8.32 10.64
CA LYS A 62 24.04 -7.34 11.61
C LYS A 62 24.21 -5.92 11.06
N GLU A 63 23.13 -5.25 10.79
CA GLU A 63 23.11 -3.86 10.35
C GLU A 63 22.75 -2.95 11.55
N LYS A 64 23.60 -1.97 11.83
CA LYS A 64 23.37 -1.01 12.93
C LYS A 64 22.47 0.11 12.45
N ILE A 65 21.40 0.37 13.17
CA ILE A 65 20.50 1.50 12.91
C ILE A 65 21.02 2.73 13.66
N ALA A 66 21.06 3.88 12.97
CA ALA A 66 21.42 5.13 13.59
C ALA A 66 20.34 5.53 14.62
N PRO A 67 20.69 6.02 15.83
CA PRO A 67 19.74 6.33 16.89
C PRO A 67 18.60 7.26 16.46
N LYS A 68 18.89 8.24 15.60
CA LYS A 68 17.89 9.16 15.02
C LYS A 68 16.87 8.48 14.09
N ASP A 69 17.23 7.34 13.51
CA ASP A 69 16.36 6.65 12.55
C ASP A 69 15.35 5.74 13.26
N TYR A 70 15.55 5.38 14.54
CA TYR A 70 14.54 4.62 15.29
C TYR A 70 13.22 5.37 15.40
N ILE A 71 13.24 6.67 15.69
CA ILE A 71 12.02 7.49 15.75
C ILE A 71 11.35 7.59 14.38
N ARG A 72 12.14 7.68 13.30
CA ARG A 72 11.61 7.71 11.93
C ARG A 72 10.99 6.38 11.52
N ILE A 73 11.61 5.26 11.93
CA ILE A 73 11.05 3.90 11.70
C ILE A 73 9.77 3.73 12.52
N PHE A 74 9.73 4.24 13.76
CA PHE A 74 8.50 4.25 14.55
C PHE A 74 7.38 5.02 13.85
N MET A 75 7.63 6.23 13.36
CA MET A 75 6.65 7.00 12.60
C MET A 75 6.21 6.27 11.31
N ALA A 76 7.14 5.65 10.60
CA ALA A 76 6.86 4.83 9.43
C ALA A 76 6.00 3.61 9.78
N SER A 77 6.23 3.00 10.95
CA SER A 77 5.44 1.89 11.48
C SER A 77 4.00 2.31 11.80
N MET A 78 3.83 3.46 12.47
CA MET A 78 2.50 3.98 12.83
C MET A 78 1.69 4.34 11.57
N LEU A 79 2.30 5.06 10.64
CA LEU A 79 1.63 5.51 9.43
C LEU A 79 1.48 4.38 8.40
N GLY A 80 2.59 3.76 8.01
CA GLY A 80 2.65 2.84 6.87
C GLY A 80 2.16 1.44 7.16
N PHE A 81 2.07 1.06 8.43
CA PHE A 81 1.65 -0.28 8.79
C PHE A 81 0.44 -0.27 9.72
N LEU A 82 0.53 0.33 10.91
CA LEU A 82 -0.58 0.30 11.87
C LEU A 82 -1.82 1.02 11.30
N THR A 83 -1.73 2.31 11.00
CA THR A 83 -2.89 3.08 10.49
C THR A 83 -3.39 2.48 9.19
N CYS A 84 -2.50 2.20 8.24
CA CYS A 84 -2.84 1.61 6.95
C CYS A 84 -3.62 0.29 7.10
N GLN A 85 -3.10 -0.65 7.87
CA GLN A 85 -3.71 -1.99 7.96
C GLN A 85 -4.95 -2.02 8.85
N VAL A 86 -4.99 -1.22 9.93
CA VAL A 86 -6.18 -1.16 10.79
C VAL A 86 -7.34 -0.53 10.04
N THR A 87 -7.12 0.58 9.31
CA THR A 87 -8.17 1.20 8.51
C THR A 87 -8.67 0.27 7.40
N PHE A 88 -7.79 -0.53 6.79
CA PHE A 88 -8.18 -1.56 5.84
C PHE A 88 -9.07 -2.63 6.48
N LEU A 89 -8.63 -3.24 7.58
CA LEU A 89 -9.36 -4.31 8.27
C LEU A 89 -10.70 -3.85 8.86
N VAL A 90 -10.78 -2.58 9.30
CA VAL A 90 -12.04 -1.98 9.79
C VAL A 90 -12.96 -1.63 8.61
N GLY A 91 -12.41 -1.21 7.49
CA GLY A 91 -13.19 -0.78 6.31
C GLY A 91 -13.72 -1.94 5.48
N ILE A 92 -12.95 -3.03 5.34
CA ILE A 92 -13.26 -4.11 4.39
C ILE A 92 -14.60 -4.82 4.64
N PRO A 93 -15.10 -5.04 5.88
CA PRO A 93 -16.44 -5.59 6.10
C PRO A 93 -17.56 -4.72 5.53
N HIS A 94 -17.31 -3.42 5.42
CA HIS A 94 -18.29 -2.41 5.03
C HIS A 94 -18.21 -1.98 3.56
N ILE A 95 -17.46 -2.72 2.73
CA ILE A 95 -17.27 -2.41 1.30
C ILE A 95 -17.20 -3.69 0.48
N THR A 96 -17.64 -3.64 -0.78
CA THR A 96 -17.47 -4.78 -1.67
C THR A 96 -16.01 -4.91 -2.12
N PRO A 97 -15.52 -6.13 -2.43
CA PRO A 97 -14.14 -6.34 -2.91
C PRO A 97 -13.83 -5.55 -4.19
N MET A 98 -14.81 -5.43 -5.09
CA MET A 98 -14.67 -4.65 -6.32
C MET A 98 -14.47 -3.17 -6.02
N ASP A 99 -15.33 -2.56 -5.19
CA ASP A 99 -15.23 -1.14 -4.84
C ASP A 99 -13.93 -0.85 -4.06
N CYS A 100 -13.54 -1.73 -3.13
CA CYS A 100 -12.27 -1.66 -2.43
C CYS A 100 -11.08 -1.64 -3.41
N SER A 101 -11.11 -2.51 -4.42
CA SER A 101 -10.05 -2.60 -5.41
C SER A 101 -9.97 -1.37 -6.32
N ILE A 102 -11.11 -0.78 -6.69
CA ILE A 102 -11.18 0.47 -7.45
C ILE A 102 -10.55 1.63 -6.65
N LEU A 103 -10.89 1.73 -5.35
CA LEU A 103 -10.34 2.78 -4.48
C LEU A 103 -8.83 2.63 -4.26
N THR A 104 -8.35 1.40 -4.08
CA THR A 104 -6.91 1.15 -3.91
C THR A 104 -6.11 1.41 -5.19
N ALA A 105 -6.72 1.31 -6.37
CA ALA A 105 -6.11 1.69 -7.65
C ALA A 105 -5.78 3.20 -7.75
N MET A 106 -6.33 4.05 -6.89
CA MET A 106 -5.96 5.47 -6.81
C MET A 106 -4.62 5.73 -6.10
N SER A 107 -3.96 4.74 -5.56
CA SER A 107 -2.66 4.89 -4.86
C SER A 107 -1.61 5.71 -5.62
N PRO A 108 -1.45 5.63 -6.96
CA PRO A 108 -0.54 6.48 -7.70
C PRO A 108 -0.88 7.97 -7.62
N ILE A 109 -2.18 8.32 -7.58
CA ILE A 109 -2.64 9.71 -7.42
C ILE A 109 -2.24 10.25 -6.05
N TYR A 110 -2.49 9.50 -4.99
CA TYR A 110 -2.10 9.88 -3.62
C TYR A 110 -0.59 10.01 -3.51
N THR A 111 0.17 9.04 -4.04
CA THR A 111 1.64 9.07 -4.04
C THR A 111 2.18 10.30 -4.76
N MET A 112 1.58 10.68 -5.89
CA MET A 112 1.95 11.88 -6.64
C MET A 112 1.61 13.16 -5.87
N GLY A 113 0.41 13.24 -5.27
CA GLY A 113 0.01 14.40 -4.45
C GLY A 113 0.99 14.63 -3.28
N ILE A 114 1.39 13.55 -2.61
CA ILE A 114 2.38 13.59 -1.53
C ILE A 114 3.74 14.03 -2.06
N ALA A 115 4.18 13.51 -3.20
CA ALA A 115 5.43 13.93 -3.84
C ALA A 115 5.41 15.42 -4.20
N ALA A 116 4.28 15.94 -4.69
CA ALA A 116 4.11 17.36 -4.98
C ALA A 116 4.24 18.23 -3.71
N LEU A 117 3.66 17.78 -2.59
CA LEU A 117 3.74 18.49 -1.30
C LEU A 117 5.12 18.41 -0.66
N VAL A 118 5.75 17.23 -0.68
CA VAL A 118 7.03 16.99 0.02
C VAL A 118 8.22 17.48 -0.81
N ILE A 119 8.20 17.26 -2.14
CA ILE A 119 9.29 17.60 -3.06
C ILE A 119 9.01 18.92 -3.78
N LYS A 120 7.82 19.53 -3.56
CA LYS A 120 7.34 20.75 -4.21
C LYS A 120 7.31 20.63 -5.75
N GLU A 121 6.95 19.46 -6.23
CA GLU A 121 6.80 19.20 -7.66
C GLU A 121 5.59 19.98 -8.22
N PRO A 122 5.71 20.71 -9.35
CA PRO A 122 4.60 21.47 -9.89
C PRO A 122 3.48 20.53 -10.36
N ILE A 123 2.25 20.86 -9.98
CA ILE A 123 1.05 20.16 -10.44
C ILE A 123 0.68 20.73 -11.81
N THR A 124 0.77 19.92 -12.85
CA THR A 124 0.34 20.32 -14.21
C THR A 124 -1.20 20.24 -14.33
N TRP A 125 -1.76 21.00 -15.28
CA TRP A 125 -3.21 20.93 -15.57
C TRP A 125 -3.68 19.52 -15.96
N GLN A 126 -2.81 18.74 -16.61
CA GLN A 126 -3.10 17.33 -16.91
C GLN A 126 -3.21 16.51 -15.64
N LYS A 127 -2.32 16.71 -14.67
CA LYS A 127 -2.39 16.04 -13.37
C LYS A 127 -3.67 16.43 -12.63
N ALA A 128 -3.99 17.72 -12.58
CA ALA A 128 -5.21 18.22 -11.94
C ALA A 128 -6.48 17.65 -12.60
N GLY A 129 -6.53 17.62 -13.94
CA GLY A 129 -7.64 17.05 -14.70
C GLY A 129 -7.81 15.55 -14.46
N GLY A 130 -6.72 14.77 -14.47
CA GLY A 130 -6.78 13.33 -14.17
C GLY A 130 -7.23 13.03 -12.74
N VAL A 131 -6.77 13.82 -11.77
CA VAL A 131 -7.25 13.73 -10.37
C VAL A 131 -8.76 14.03 -10.31
N ALA A 132 -9.23 15.10 -10.93
CA ALA A 132 -10.65 15.48 -10.95
C ALA A 132 -11.53 14.37 -11.55
N ILE A 133 -11.10 13.75 -12.67
CA ILE A 133 -11.82 12.62 -13.30
C ILE A 133 -11.90 11.43 -12.34
N SER A 134 -10.79 11.06 -11.68
CA SER A 134 -10.79 9.94 -10.72
C SER A 134 -11.71 10.22 -9.52
N PHE A 135 -11.68 11.42 -8.96
CA PHE A 135 -12.58 11.79 -7.87
C PHE A 135 -14.05 11.81 -8.30
N ALA A 136 -14.35 12.29 -9.52
CA ALA A 136 -15.71 12.22 -10.06
C ALA A 136 -16.20 10.77 -10.19
N GLY A 137 -15.33 9.83 -10.58
CA GLY A 137 -15.64 8.41 -10.59
C GLY A 137 -16.00 7.85 -9.21
N ILE A 138 -15.25 8.24 -8.16
CA ILE A 138 -15.56 7.84 -6.78
C ILE A 138 -16.89 8.47 -6.30
N ILE A 139 -17.09 9.76 -6.53
CA ILE A 139 -18.33 10.43 -6.17
C ILE A 139 -19.51 9.75 -6.85
N TYR A 140 -19.38 9.43 -8.14
CA TYR A 140 -20.41 8.69 -8.88
C TYR A 140 -20.66 7.31 -8.25
N LEU A 141 -19.61 6.57 -7.86
CA LEU A 141 -19.75 5.29 -7.18
C LEU A 141 -20.54 5.42 -5.87
N ILE A 142 -20.24 6.44 -5.07
CA ILE A 142 -20.94 6.70 -3.80
C ILE A 142 -22.42 7.04 -4.04
N ILE A 143 -22.72 7.94 -4.98
CA ILE A 143 -24.08 8.40 -5.26
C ILE A 143 -24.92 7.26 -5.85
N SER A 144 -24.36 6.47 -6.78
CA SER A 144 -25.07 5.36 -7.41
C SER A 144 -25.48 4.26 -6.42
N ARG A 145 -24.81 4.18 -5.25
CA ARG A 145 -25.14 3.22 -4.19
C ARG A 145 -26.31 3.65 -3.32
N VAL A 146 -26.46 4.95 -3.08
CA VAL A 146 -27.60 5.49 -2.31
C VAL A 146 -28.91 5.25 -3.02
N SER A 147 -28.89 5.09 -4.34
CA SER A 147 -30.08 4.93 -5.20
C SER A 147 -30.44 3.47 -5.52
N SER A 148 -29.64 2.48 -5.13
CA SER A 148 -29.89 1.07 -5.44
C SER A 148 -30.70 0.41 -4.31
N THR A 149 -31.89 -0.10 -4.65
CA THR A 149 -32.80 -0.79 -3.71
C THR A 149 -32.62 -2.31 -3.72
N ASP A 150 -31.65 -2.83 -4.47
CA ASP A 150 -31.43 -4.25 -4.65
C ASP A 150 -30.51 -4.78 -3.54
N GLY A 151 -31.01 -5.68 -2.71
CA GLY A 151 -30.39 -6.25 -1.50
C GLY A 151 -29.06 -7.01 -1.66
N VAL A 152 -28.18 -6.58 -2.55
CA VAL A 152 -26.81 -7.03 -2.70
C VAL A 152 -25.93 -6.28 -1.68
N ALA A 153 -24.93 -6.94 -1.12
CA ALA A 153 -23.98 -6.36 -0.15
C ALA A 153 -23.45 -5.01 -0.63
N GLU A 154 -23.93 -3.93 -0.02
CA GLU A 154 -23.63 -2.55 -0.48
C GLU A 154 -22.40 -1.99 0.25
N SER A 155 -21.60 -1.21 -0.50
CA SER A 155 -20.50 -0.44 0.08
C SER A 155 -21.04 0.76 0.85
N THR A 156 -20.67 0.88 2.12
CA THR A 156 -21.08 2.02 2.96
C THR A 156 -20.09 3.19 2.79
N PRO A 157 -20.54 4.45 3.02
CA PRO A 157 -19.64 5.61 3.03
C PRO A 157 -18.51 5.48 4.04
N PHE A 158 -18.77 4.83 5.19
CA PHE A 158 -17.74 4.53 6.20
C PHE A 158 -16.66 3.59 5.66
N GLY A 159 -17.04 2.48 4.99
CA GLY A 159 -16.09 1.57 4.36
C GLY A 159 -15.24 2.27 3.30
N ILE A 160 -15.87 3.07 2.44
CA ILE A 160 -15.18 3.87 1.41
C ILE A 160 -14.15 4.81 2.06
N PHE A 161 -14.56 5.56 3.10
CA PHE A 161 -13.66 6.48 3.82
C PHE A 161 -12.46 5.75 4.43
N MET A 162 -12.68 4.59 5.06
CA MET A 162 -11.61 3.78 5.65
C MET A 162 -10.60 3.28 4.59
N ILE A 163 -11.07 2.86 3.41
CA ILE A 163 -10.18 2.41 2.32
C ILE A 163 -9.42 3.57 1.68
N ILE A 164 -10.04 4.76 1.56
CA ILE A 164 -9.33 5.97 1.13
C ILE A 164 -8.21 6.31 2.13
N LEU A 165 -8.50 6.29 3.43
CA LEU A 165 -7.53 6.56 4.49
C LEU A 165 -6.39 5.52 4.49
N ASN A 166 -6.71 4.23 4.27
CA ASN A 166 -5.73 3.18 4.06
C ASN A 166 -4.79 3.51 2.90
N SER A 167 -5.34 3.82 1.73
CA SER A 167 -4.56 4.09 0.52
C SER A 167 -3.70 5.35 0.64
N LEU A 168 -4.23 6.39 1.29
CA LEU A 168 -3.51 7.63 1.58
C LEU A 168 -2.34 7.36 2.54
N SER A 169 -2.60 6.64 3.63
CA SER A 169 -1.61 6.28 4.63
C SER A 169 -0.45 5.47 4.04
N PHE A 170 -0.78 4.47 3.19
CA PHE A 170 0.23 3.68 2.49
C PHE A 170 1.04 4.50 1.49
N SER A 171 0.38 5.40 0.76
CA SER A 171 1.05 6.30 -0.19
C SER A 171 2.00 7.28 0.51
N MET A 172 1.60 7.81 1.67
CA MET A 172 2.46 8.63 2.52
C MET A 172 3.68 7.84 3.01
N TYR A 173 3.48 6.60 3.43
CA TYR A 173 4.58 5.71 3.80
C TYR A 173 5.57 5.50 2.64
N LEU A 174 5.07 5.17 1.45
CA LEU A 174 5.91 4.95 0.28
C LEU A 174 6.67 6.23 -0.15
N GLY A 175 6.04 7.39 -0.06
CA GLY A 175 6.62 8.68 -0.48
C GLY A 175 7.60 9.25 0.55
N ILE A 176 7.14 9.45 1.79
CA ILE A 176 7.90 10.14 2.85
C ILE A 176 9.10 9.32 3.32
N PHE A 177 8.91 8.01 3.51
CA PHE A 177 9.95 7.15 4.09
C PHE A 177 10.84 6.46 3.05
N LYS A 178 10.72 6.81 1.76
CA LYS A 178 11.60 6.29 0.69
C LYS A 178 13.09 6.37 1.02
N PRO A 179 13.63 7.51 1.53
CA PRO A 179 15.06 7.60 1.87
C PRO A 179 15.45 6.57 2.96
N LEU A 180 14.58 6.39 3.95
CA LEU A 180 14.80 5.45 5.04
C LEU A 180 14.74 3.99 4.57
N ILE A 181 13.74 3.64 3.75
CA ILE A 181 13.59 2.31 3.12
C ILE A 181 14.81 1.96 2.26
N SER A 182 15.38 2.96 1.57
CA SER A 182 16.55 2.75 0.72
C SER A 182 17.84 2.59 1.51
N LYS A 183 17.91 3.15 2.73
CA LYS A 183 19.10 3.17 3.58
C LYS A 183 19.39 1.81 4.20
N TYR A 184 18.37 1.11 4.68
CA TYR A 184 18.50 -0.16 5.42
C TYR A 184 18.10 -1.36 4.57
N SER A 185 18.54 -2.56 4.94
CA SER A 185 18.07 -3.80 4.32
C SER A 185 16.55 -3.95 4.56
N ALA A 186 15.86 -4.64 3.64
CA ALA A 186 14.41 -4.86 3.78
C ALA A 186 14.09 -5.57 5.10
N VAL A 187 14.88 -6.59 5.46
CA VAL A 187 14.69 -7.35 6.70
C VAL A 187 14.94 -6.50 7.93
N THR A 188 16.06 -5.74 7.97
CA THR A 188 16.37 -4.85 9.09
C THR A 188 15.30 -3.79 9.29
N PHE A 189 14.82 -3.20 8.21
CA PHE A 189 13.76 -2.17 8.28
C PHE A 189 12.44 -2.78 8.75
N MET A 190 12.01 -3.91 8.16
CA MET A 190 10.72 -4.53 8.48
C MET A 190 10.68 -5.11 9.89
N LYS A 191 11.73 -5.74 10.39
CA LYS A 191 11.70 -6.26 11.77
C LYS A 191 11.37 -5.19 12.81
N TRP A 192 11.88 -3.96 12.64
CA TRP A 192 11.58 -2.85 13.54
C TRP A 192 10.19 -2.25 13.30
N ILE A 193 9.74 -2.16 12.04
CA ILE A 193 8.36 -1.75 11.70
C ILE A 193 7.37 -2.65 12.44
N PHE A 194 7.52 -3.98 12.32
CA PHE A 194 6.63 -4.94 12.96
C PHE A 194 6.74 -4.94 14.49
N LEU A 195 7.95 -4.78 15.02
CA LEU A 195 8.15 -4.69 16.47
C LEU A 195 7.40 -3.49 17.06
N PHE A 196 7.59 -2.29 16.48
CA PHE A 196 6.91 -1.09 16.97
C PHE A 196 5.39 -1.19 16.82
N SER A 197 4.90 -1.72 15.70
CA SER A 197 3.47 -1.95 15.52
C SER A 197 2.91 -2.94 16.52
N ALA A 198 3.62 -4.05 16.79
CA ALA A 198 3.23 -5.04 17.79
C ALA A 198 3.20 -4.46 19.20
N CYS A 199 4.24 -3.67 19.58
CA CYS A 199 4.29 -3.02 20.89
C CYS A 199 3.09 -2.09 21.15
N VAL A 200 2.61 -1.40 20.11
CA VAL A 200 1.45 -0.50 20.24
C VAL A 200 0.13 -1.26 20.14
N SER A 201 0.00 -2.20 19.21
CA SER A 201 -1.28 -2.89 18.98
C SER A 201 -1.60 -3.95 20.02
N THR A 202 -0.59 -4.64 20.57
CA THR A 202 -0.81 -5.73 21.54
C THR A 202 -1.60 -5.28 22.77
N PRO A 203 -1.21 -4.22 23.50
CA PRO A 203 -1.98 -3.80 24.68
C PRO A 203 -3.41 -3.36 24.31
N LEU A 204 -3.62 -2.80 23.13
CA LEU A 204 -4.94 -2.34 22.66
C LEU A 204 -5.85 -3.48 22.23
N SER A 205 -5.31 -4.59 21.73
CA SER A 205 -6.08 -5.72 21.21
C SER A 205 -6.16 -6.92 22.18
N LEU A 206 -5.38 -6.91 23.25
CA LEU A 206 -5.20 -8.06 24.12
C LEU A 206 -6.53 -8.58 24.67
N LYS A 207 -7.38 -7.68 25.18
CA LYS A 207 -8.71 -8.08 25.69
C LYS A 207 -9.54 -8.72 24.58
N GLY A 208 -9.64 -8.08 23.43
CA GLY A 208 -10.42 -8.64 22.31
C GLY A 208 -9.88 -9.95 21.77
N LEU A 209 -8.57 -10.23 21.89
CA LEU A 209 -7.99 -11.53 21.51
C LEU A 209 -8.21 -12.63 22.54
N ILE A 210 -8.25 -12.29 23.82
CA ILE A 210 -8.56 -13.24 24.91
C ILE A 210 -10.04 -13.66 24.83
N ASP A 211 -10.92 -12.74 24.49
CA ASP A 211 -12.36 -12.98 24.40
C ASP A 211 -12.76 -13.77 23.13
N VAL A 212 -11.83 -14.06 22.21
CA VAL A 212 -12.10 -14.87 21.00
C VAL A 212 -12.29 -16.33 21.37
N GLU A 213 -13.41 -16.90 20.95
CA GLU A 213 -13.69 -18.33 21.04
C GLU A 213 -12.98 -19.09 19.91
N TRP A 214 -11.68 -19.33 20.08
CA TRP A 214 -10.85 -19.97 19.05
C TRP A 214 -11.40 -21.31 18.57
N ALA A 215 -12.00 -22.12 19.44
CA ALA A 215 -12.56 -23.41 19.08
C ALA A 215 -13.78 -23.32 18.14
N SER A 216 -14.46 -22.17 18.09
CA SER A 216 -15.63 -21.95 17.22
C SER A 216 -15.25 -21.49 15.81
N ILE A 217 -13.97 -21.13 15.57
CA ILE A 217 -13.51 -20.61 14.29
C ILE A 217 -13.44 -21.76 13.26
N PRO A 218 -14.08 -21.63 12.09
CA PRO A 218 -14.01 -22.62 11.03
C PRO A 218 -12.57 -22.88 10.55
N PRO A 219 -12.20 -24.13 10.19
CA PRO A 219 -10.84 -24.46 9.73
C PRO A 219 -10.36 -23.62 8.54
N ILE A 220 -11.26 -23.21 7.66
CA ILE A 220 -10.94 -22.37 6.51
C ILE A 220 -10.40 -21.01 6.95
N GLN A 221 -10.94 -20.40 7.99
CA GLN A 221 -10.48 -19.09 8.48
C GLN A 221 -9.09 -19.16 9.12
N TYR A 222 -8.68 -20.31 9.65
CA TYR A 222 -7.28 -20.51 10.06
C TYR A 222 -6.34 -20.52 8.84
N ALA A 223 -6.75 -21.13 7.72
CA ALA A 223 -5.97 -21.10 6.48
C ALA A 223 -5.90 -19.68 5.91
N GLU A 224 -6.99 -18.94 5.97
CA GLU A 224 -7.05 -17.52 5.57
C GLU A 224 -6.16 -16.64 6.44
N LEU A 225 -6.20 -16.83 7.76
CA LEU A 225 -5.32 -16.12 8.69
C LEU A 225 -3.84 -16.47 8.43
N ALA A 226 -3.52 -17.73 8.16
CA ALA A 226 -2.17 -18.16 7.79
C ALA A 226 -1.72 -17.50 6.47
N TYR A 227 -2.58 -17.49 5.44
CA TYR A 227 -2.32 -16.79 4.18
C TYR A 227 -2.07 -15.30 4.42
N LEU A 228 -2.92 -14.65 5.21
CA LEU A 228 -2.82 -13.24 5.54
C LEU A 228 -1.49 -12.91 6.22
N ILE A 229 -1.04 -13.74 7.15
CA ILE A 229 0.20 -13.54 7.89
C ILE A 229 1.43 -13.83 7.01
N ILE A 230 1.46 -14.99 6.35
CA ILE A 230 2.64 -15.45 5.61
C ILE A 230 2.72 -14.75 4.25
N CYS A 231 1.71 -14.89 3.40
CA CYS A 231 1.75 -14.37 2.03
C CYS A 231 1.52 -12.86 2.01
N ALA A 232 0.37 -12.41 2.50
CA ALA A 232 -0.04 -11.02 2.39
C ALA A 232 0.68 -10.08 3.37
N THR A 233 1.42 -10.62 4.35
CA THR A 233 2.21 -9.80 5.27
C THR A 233 3.70 -10.07 5.11
N PHE A 234 4.21 -11.22 5.53
CA PHE A 234 5.65 -11.46 5.53
C PHE A 234 6.25 -11.36 4.12
N VAL A 235 5.69 -12.07 3.14
CA VAL A 235 6.23 -12.07 1.76
C VAL A 235 6.08 -10.71 1.10
N THR A 236 4.89 -10.08 1.15
CA THR A 236 4.68 -8.79 0.46
C THR A 236 5.47 -7.66 1.09
N TYR A 237 5.56 -7.59 2.42
CA TYR A 237 6.35 -6.56 3.10
C TYR A 237 7.87 -6.79 3.01
N PHE A 238 8.29 -7.99 2.62
CA PHE A 238 9.65 -8.22 2.16
C PHE A 238 9.84 -7.72 0.71
N LEU A 239 8.89 -8.03 -0.20
CA LEU A 239 9.00 -7.72 -1.62
C LEU A 239 8.86 -6.22 -1.93
N ILE A 240 7.99 -5.48 -1.21
CA ILE A 240 7.78 -4.04 -1.45
C ILE A 240 9.08 -3.22 -1.26
N PRO A 241 9.81 -3.29 -0.13
CA PRO A 241 11.10 -2.61 0.00
C PRO A 241 12.15 -3.09 -1.01
N VAL A 242 12.15 -4.39 -1.35
CA VAL A 242 13.05 -4.94 -2.39
C VAL A 242 12.75 -4.29 -3.75
N SER A 243 11.49 -4.12 -4.10
CA SER A 243 11.06 -3.40 -5.30
C SER A 243 11.46 -1.93 -5.23
N GLN A 244 11.13 -1.23 -4.14
CA GLN A 244 11.42 0.20 -3.97
C GLN A 244 12.90 0.56 -4.03
N LYS A 245 13.79 -0.35 -3.63
CA LYS A 245 15.24 -0.15 -3.79
C LYS A 245 15.69 -0.15 -5.24
N ARG A 246 14.96 -0.82 -6.13
CA ARG A 246 15.34 -1.08 -7.52
C ARG A 246 14.61 -0.24 -8.53
N ILE A 247 13.37 0.15 -8.23
CA ILE A 247 12.52 0.99 -9.08
C ILE A 247 11.92 2.16 -8.30
N ARG A 248 11.42 3.17 -9.02
CA ARG A 248 10.87 4.39 -8.39
C ARG A 248 9.56 4.08 -7.65
N PRO A 249 9.24 4.79 -6.55
CA PRO A 249 7.99 4.60 -5.79
C PRO A 249 6.74 4.71 -6.67
N THR A 250 6.72 5.66 -7.60
CA THR A 250 5.62 5.84 -8.57
C THR A 250 5.42 4.58 -9.43
N LEU A 251 6.51 3.94 -9.88
CA LEU A 251 6.41 2.69 -10.63
C LEU A 251 5.92 1.54 -9.75
N VAL A 252 6.36 1.50 -8.49
CA VAL A 252 5.87 0.48 -7.54
C VAL A 252 4.37 0.64 -7.32
N SER A 253 3.87 1.88 -7.12
CA SER A 253 2.44 2.13 -6.91
C SER A 253 1.59 1.84 -8.16
N MET A 254 2.14 1.94 -9.39
CA MET A 254 1.42 1.56 -10.61
C MET A 254 1.06 0.07 -10.67
N TYR A 255 1.82 -0.79 -9.97
CA TYR A 255 1.46 -2.21 -9.85
C TYR A 255 0.17 -2.44 -9.06
N SER A 256 -0.34 -1.43 -8.31
CA SER A 256 -1.65 -1.51 -7.65
C SER A 256 -2.81 -1.76 -8.63
N TYR A 257 -2.64 -1.50 -9.95
CA TYR A 257 -3.64 -1.83 -10.96
C TYR A 257 -3.87 -3.33 -11.15
N ILE A 258 -2.95 -4.16 -10.70
CA ILE A 258 -3.11 -5.62 -10.70
C ILE A 258 -4.16 -6.05 -9.67
N GLN A 259 -4.27 -5.33 -8.56
CA GLN A 259 -5.22 -5.66 -7.49
C GLN A 259 -6.68 -5.70 -7.98
N PRO A 260 -7.21 -4.67 -8.68
CA PRO A 260 -8.58 -4.71 -9.21
C PRO A 260 -8.82 -5.87 -10.17
N ILE A 261 -7.86 -6.17 -11.03
CA ILE A 261 -7.99 -7.26 -12.01
C ILE A 261 -8.22 -8.59 -11.27
N ILE A 262 -7.39 -8.88 -10.28
CA ILE A 262 -7.48 -10.10 -9.49
C ILE A 262 -8.70 -10.10 -8.59
N ALA A 263 -8.94 -9.00 -7.85
CA ALA A 263 -10.06 -8.92 -6.90
C ALA A 263 -11.41 -9.01 -7.61
N ILE A 264 -11.60 -8.32 -8.73
CA ILE A 264 -12.84 -8.36 -9.53
C ILE A 264 -13.06 -9.75 -10.12
N ALA A 265 -12.02 -10.33 -10.73
CA ALA A 265 -12.15 -11.65 -11.34
C ALA A 265 -12.56 -12.72 -10.30
N ILE A 266 -11.93 -12.71 -9.13
CA ILE A 266 -12.21 -13.69 -8.10
C ILE A 266 -13.55 -13.39 -7.41
N SER A 267 -13.86 -12.15 -7.05
CA SER A 267 -15.09 -11.79 -6.34
C SER A 267 -16.34 -12.15 -7.15
N ILE A 268 -16.30 -11.99 -8.48
CA ILE A 268 -17.36 -12.41 -9.38
C ILE A 268 -17.43 -13.94 -9.44
N ALA A 269 -16.28 -14.62 -9.58
CA ALA A 269 -16.23 -16.08 -9.70
C ALA A 269 -16.81 -16.81 -8.48
N ILE A 270 -16.65 -16.24 -7.27
CA ILE A 270 -17.16 -16.82 -6.00
C ILE A 270 -18.48 -16.20 -5.54
N GLY A 271 -19.09 -15.30 -6.34
CA GLY A 271 -20.40 -14.70 -6.05
C GLY A 271 -20.42 -13.66 -4.94
N MET A 272 -19.25 -13.13 -4.51
CA MET A 272 -19.17 -12.06 -3.51
C MET A 272 -19.56 -10.69 -4.07
N ASP A 273 -19.58 -10.54 -5.40
CA ASP A 273 -19.87 -9.27 -6.06
C ASP A 273 -20.57 -9.48 -7.39
N THR A 274 -21.28 -8.45 -7.86
CA THR A 274 -21.93 -8.42 -9.17
C THR A 274 -21.37 -7.29 -10.02
N LEU A 275 -21.14 -7.57 -11.30
CA LEU A 275 -20.69 -6.57 -12.25
C LEU A 275 -21.89 -5.72 -12.67
N THR A 276 -22.04 -4.55 -12.07
CA THR A 276 -23.06 -3.56 -12.44
C THR A 276 -22.48 -2.52 -13.41
N TRP A 277 -23.32 -1.94 -14.25
CA TRP A 277 -22.89 -0.90 -15.20
C TRP A 277 -22.30 0.33 -14.48
N GLN A 278 -22.85 0.67 -13.32
CA GLN A 278 -22.35 1.75 -12.48
C GLN A 278 -20.91 1.51 -12.01
N LYS A 279 -20.59 0.28 -11.59
CA LYS A 279 -19.21 -0.09 -11.18
C LYS A 279 -18.23 -0.03 -12.34
N VAL A 280 -18.64 -0.51 -13.53
CA VAL A 280 -17.81 -0.45 -14.74
C VAL A 280 -17.51 1.00 -15.11
N PHE A 281 -18.52 1.87 -15.07
CA PHE A 281 -18.35 3.28 -15.40
C PHE A 281 -17.44 3.99 -14.39
N ALA A 282 -17.68 3.80 -13.07
CA ALA A 282 -16.83 4.35 -12.02
C ALA A 282 -15.38 3.88 -12.16
N ALA A 283 -15.16 2.58 -12.36
CA ALA A 283 -13.83 2.01 -12.57
C ALA A 283 -13.15 2.63 -13.79
N THR A 284 -13.86 2.76 -14.91
CA THR A 284 -13.33 3.38 -16.14
C THR A 284 -12.89 4.82 -15.87
N MET A 285 -13.70 5.62 -15.19
CA MET A 285 -13.34 6.99 -14.81
C MET A 285 -12.09 7.04 -13.94
N VAL A 286 -12.02 6.20 -12.90
CA VAL A 286 -10.86 6.13 -12.01
C VAL A 286 -9.61 5.74 -12.79
N PHE A 287 -9.65 4.68 -13.60
CA PHE A 287 -8.51 4.24 -14.39
C PHE A 287 -8.06 5.28 -15.43
N CYS A 288 -9.01 5.89 -16.15
CA CYS A 288 -8.69 6.98 -17.10
C CYS A 288 -7.98 8.14 -16.39
N GLY A 289 -8.51 8.60 -15.27
CA GLY A 289 -7.91 9.68 -14.51
C GLY A 289 -6.51 9.33 -14.01
N VAL A 290 -6.30 8.13 -13.50
CA VAL A 290 -4.99 7.67 -13.03
C VAL A 290 -4.00 7.51 -14.19
N ILE A 291 -4.44 7.04 -15.36
CA ILE A 291 -3.61 6.97 -16.57
C ILE A 291 -3.17 8.37 -17.00
N ILE A 292 -4.10 9.34 -17.06
CA ILE A 292 -3.78 10.73 -17.40
C ILE A 292 -2.74 11.30 -16.44
N VAL A 293 -2.89 11.09 -15.13
CA VAL A 293 -1.92 11.50 -14.11
C VAL A 293 -0.56 10.85 -14.32
N SER A 294 -0.53 9.55 -14.60
CA SER A 294 0.69 8.75 -14.73
C SER A 294 1.50 9.10 -15.98
N TYR A 295 0.82 9.44 -17.08
CA TYR A 295 1.46 9.87 -18.34
C TYR A 295 1.79 11.35 -18.38
N SER A 296 1.29 12.16 -17.43
CA SER A 296 1.67 13.57 -17.35
C SER A 296 3.16 13.68 -17.05
N ARG A 297 3.92 14.18 -18.02
CA ARG A 297 5.36 14.48 -17.86
C ARG A 297 5.53 15.45 -16.71
N SER A 298 6.19 14.99 -15.64
CA SER A 298 6.88 15.92 -14.76
C SER A 298 7.86 16.68 -15.62
N SER A 299 7.71 18.00 -15.71
CA SER A 299 8.71 18.86 -16.36
C SER A 299 10.00 18.71 -15.55
N ARG A 300 10.85 17.75 -15.93
CA ARG A 300 12.21 17.68 -15.42
C ARG A 300 12.91 18.97 -15.84
N ARG A 301 13.14 19.87 -14.91
CA ARG A 301 14.38 20.63 -14.95
C ARG A 301 15.47 19.60 -14.66
N ASP A 302 16.28 19.36 -15.68
CA ASP A 302 17.44 18.46 -15.60
C ASP A 302 18.34 18.93 -14.45
N PHE A 303 18.31 18.17 -13.36
CA PHE A 303 19.29 18.30 -12.29
C PHE A 303 20.69 17.82 -12.75
N SER A 304 20.82 17.45 -14.01
CA SER A 304 22.09 17.09 -14.67
C SER A 304 22.85 18.30 -15.19
N SER A 305 22.24 19.48 -15.30
CA SER A 305 22.95 20.69 -15.76
C SER A 305 23.71 21.42 -14.65
N ASP A 306 23.33 21.23 -13.37
CA ASP A 306 24.01 21.91 -12.26
C ASP A 306 25.28 21.20 -11.78
N THR A 307 25.47 19.94 -12.12
CA THR A 307 26.73 19.22 -11.84
C THR A 307 27.83 19.51 -12.86
N ASN A 308 27.46 19.75 -14.12
CA ASN A 308 28.44 20.10 -15.15
C ASN A 308 28.92 21.57 -15.04
N PHE A 309 28.13 22.48 -14.40
CA PHE A 309 28.57 23.87 -14.21
C PHE A 309 29.58 24.05 -13.07
N LYS A 310 29.68 23.04 -12.15
CA LYS A 310 30.68 23.08 -11.07
C LYS A 310 32.00 22.41 -11.42
N GLU A 311 32.03 21.53 -12.40
CA GLU A 311 33.29 20.90 -12.86
C GLU A 311 34.05 21.78 -13.85
N ASP A 312 33.37 22.62 -14.63
CA ASP A 312 34.04 23.50 -15.62
C ASP A 312 34.70 24.73 -14.99
N ASN A 313 34.25 25.18 -13.80
CA ASN A 313 34.87 26.26 -13.06
C ASN A 313 36.05 25.87 -12.17
N SER A 314 36.29 24.58 -11.99
CA SER A 314 37.46 24.06 -11.22
C SER A 314 38.70 23.79 -12.09
N SER A 315 38.56 23.87 -13.40
CA SER A 315 39.66 23.63 -14.36
C SER A 315 40.36 24.87 -14.90
N MET A 316 39.90 26.08 -14.53
CA MET A 316 40.66 27.32 -14.83
C MET A 316 41.57 27.67 -13.64
N GLY A 317 42.75 27.05 -13.64
CA GLY A 317 43.86 27.48 -12.81
C GLY A 317 44.39 28.85 -13.23
N PRO A 318 45.05 29.62 -12.33
CA PRO A 318 45.54 30.95 -12.64
C PRO A 318 46.62 30.89 -13.71
N SER A 319 46.50 31.79 -14.70
CA SER A 319 47.52 32.04 -15.72
C SER A 319 48.83 32.52 -15.06
N PRO A 320 49.99 32.05 -15.50
CA PRO A 320 51.29 32.54 -15.00
C PRO A 320 51.62 33.94 -15.58
N GLU A 321 51.90 34.88 -14.69
CA GLU A 321 52.79 36.01 -14.94
C GLU A 321 54.18 35.71 -14.33
#